data_fa661047355179bf781acfd90859f2dc
#
_entry.id   fa661047355179bf781acfd90859f2dc
#
_cell.length_a   1.000
_cell.length_b   1.000
_cell.length_c   1.000
_cell.angle_alpha   90.00
_cell.angle_beta   90.00
_cell.angle_gamma   90.00
#
_symmetry.space_group_name_H-M   'P 1'
#
loop_
_entity.id
_entity.type
_entity.pdbx_description
1 polymer ?
#
loop_
_entity_poly.entity_id
_entity_poly.type
_entity_poly.pdbx_seq_one_letter_code
_entity_poly.pdbx_strand_id
1 'polypeptide(L)'
;MDNKHLIKDIATTFGAVIESIKDVDENSFNKIPFENSWTIGQVTEHIVICSGGVQDNKTGDAGRACDENLDQLRAIFLNMEEKSKASPQVTPRQPPHPKNGLIDQLERNKNHLLSIAMERDLEKLSLDMEFPYMGYLTRYEWLSFICLHTQRHLNQIRNIQQQL
;
A
#
# COMPACT_ATOMS: atom_id res chain seq x y z
N MET A 1 15.07 -17.94 2.49
CA MET A 1 13.60 -17.78 2.68
C MET A 1 12.89 -17.89 1.33
N ASP A 2 11.73 -18.54 1.28
CA ASP A 2 10.91 -18.57 0.05
C ASP A 2 10.04 -17.30 0.01
N ASN A 3 10.40 -16.36 -0.85
CA ASN A 3 9.71 -15.08 -1.04
C ASN A 3 8.66 -15.11 -2.16
N LYS A 4 8.38 -16.29 -2.74
CA LYS A 4 7.47 -16.45 -3.88
C LYS A 4 6.06 -15.96 -3.58
N HIS A 5 5.55 -16.22 -2.37
CA HIS A 5 4.23 -15.73 -1.95
C HIS A 5 4.19 -14.22 -1.91
N LEU A 6 5.19 -13.57 -1.30
CA LEU A 6 5.27 -12.12 -1.23
C LEU A 6 5.36 -11.47 -2.63
N ILE A 7 6.19 -12.02 -3.52
CA ILE A 7 6.31 -11.55 -4.91
C ILE A 7 4.96 -11.65 -5.63
N LYS A 8 4.25 -12.78 -5.46
CA LYS A 8 2.91 -12.98 -6.02
C LYS A 8 1.91 -11.98 -5.44
N ASP A 9 1.93 -11.76 -4.13
CA ASP A 9 1.03 -10.82 -3.46
C ASP A 9 1.23 -9.39 -3.94
N ILE A 10 2.48 -8.93 -4.08
CA ILE A 10 2.80 -7.61 -4.66
C ILE A 10 2.22 -7.50 -6.08
N ALA A 11 2.56 -8.44 -6.96
CA ALA A 11 2.13 -8.40 -8.35
C ALA A 11 0.60 -8.41 -8.47
N THR A 12 -0.08 -9.30 -7.73
CA THR A 12 -1.53 -9.46 -7.78
C THR A 12 -2.26 -8.24 -7.20
N THR A 13 -1.80 -7.73 -6.05
CA THR A 13 -2.46 -6.61 -5.36
C THR A 13 -2.39 -5.32 -6.19
N PHE A 14 -1.20 -4.96 -6.67
CA PHE A 14 -1.05 -3.76 -7.50
C PHE A 14 -1.72 -3.91 -8.86
N GLY A 15 -1.65 -5.09 -9.47
CA GLY A 15 -2.39 -5.40 -10.70
C GLY A 15 -3.90 -5.21 -10.51
N ALA A 16 -4.46 -5.67 -9.41
CA ALA A 16 -5.88 -5.52 -9.11
C ALA A 16 -6.30 -4.05 -8.89
N VAL A 17 -5.45 -3.20 -8.28
CA VAL A 17 -5.72 -1.76 -8.17
C VAL A 17 -5.76 -1.13 -9.55
N ILE A 18 -4.74 -1.36 -10.37
CA ILE A 18 -4.64 -0.79 -11.73
C ILE A 18 -5.85 -1.22 -12.58
N GLU A 19 -6.19 -2.52 -12.58
CA GLU A 19 -7.36 -3.04 -13.28
C GLU A 19 -8.67 -2.39 -12.81
N SER A 20 -8.82 -2.13 -11.51
CA SER A 20 -10.04 -1.54 -10.96
C SER A 20 -10.27 -0.09 -11.38
N ILE A 21 -9.20 0.65 -11.73
CA ILE A 21 -9.30 2.09 -12.03
C ILE A 21 -9.10 2.44 -13.50
N LYS A 22 -8.50 1.55 -14.32
CA LYS A 22 -8.12 1.86 -15.71
C LYS A 22 -9.31 2.34 -16.57
N ASP A 23 -10.46 1.70 -16.41
CA ASP A 23 -11.66 1.96 -17.21
C ASP A 23 -12.60 3.01 -16.58
N VAL A 24 -12.27 3.52 -15.39
CA VAL A 24 -13.03 4.62 -14.76
C VAL A 24 -12.79 5.91 -15.55
N ASP A 25 -13.85 6.60 -15.95
CA ASP A 25 -13.71 7.89 -16.62
C ASP A 25 -13.17 8.98 -15.68
N GLU A 26 -12.55 10.02 -16.24
CA GLU A 26 -11.89 11.10 -15.47
C GLU A 26 -12.84 11.82 -14.51
N ASN A 27 -14.11 11.98 -14.87
CA ASN A 27 -15.09 12.66 -14.03
C ASN A 27 -15.42 11.81 -12.80
N SER A 28 -15.72 10.53 -13.02
CA SER A 28 -15.98 9.57 -11.93
C SER A 28 -14.75 9.36 -11.05
N PHE A 29 -13.55 9.33 -11.63
CA PHE A 29 -12.29 9.19 -10.91
C PHE A 29 -12.06 10.34 -9.91
N ASN A 30 -12.52 11.55 -10.23
CA ASN A 30 -12.36 12.75 -9.42
C ASN A 30 -13.63 13.19 -8.68
N LYS A 31 -14.73 12.42 -8.78
CA LYS A 31 -15.99 12.75 -8.13
C LYS A 31 -15.99 12.35 -6.66
N ILE A 32 -16.46 13.25 -5.79
CA ILE A 32 -16.71 12.94 -4.38
C ILE A 32 -17.98 12.09 -4.30
N PRO A 33 -17.92 10.83 -3.86
CA PRO A 33 -19.06 9.93 -3.86
C PRO A 33 -20.13 10.29 -2.81
N PHE A 34 -19.70 10.80 -1.65
CA PHE A 34 -20.56 11.27 -0.55
C PHE A 34 -19.76 12.22 0.36
N GLU A 35 -20.47 12.92 1.22
CA GLU A 35 -19.87 13.93 2.10
C GLU A 35 -18.72 13.36 2.96
N ASN A 36 -17.61 14.09 3.02
CA ASN A 36 -16.38 13.75 3.76
C ASN A 36 -15.67 12.46 3.25
N SER A 37 -16.01 11.98 2.06
CA SER A 37 -15.31 10.89 1.42
C SER A 37 -14.17 11.37 0.51
N TRP A 38 -13.17 10.52 0.34
CA TRP A 38 -12.19 10.69 -0.72
C TRP A 38 -12.76 10.25 -2.07
N THR A 39 -12.24 10.86 -3.13
CA THR A 39 -12.44 10.40 -4.52
C THR A 39 -11.60 9.15 -4.78
N ILE A 40 -11.88 8.42 -5.87
CA ILE A 40 -11.02 7.32 -6.33
C ILE A 40 -9.58 7.83 -6.56
N GLY A 41 -9.43 9.02 -7.15
CA GLY A 41 -8.14 9.67 -7.37
C GLY A 41 -7.36 9.92 -6.09
N GLN A 42 -8.03 10.39 -5.04
CA GLN A 42 -7.40 10.60 -3.73
C GLN A 42 -6.96 9.30 -3.09
N VAL A 43 -7.79 8.25 -3.12
CA VAL A 43 -7.41 6.92 -2.60
C VAL A 43 -6.22 6.37 -3.39
N THR A 44 -6.22 6.53 -4.71
CA THR A 44 -5.11 6.07 -5.56
C THR A 44 -3.81 6.83 -5.26
N GLU A 45 -3.86 8.16 -5.09
CA GLU A 45 -2.68 8.94 -4.70
C GLU A 45 -2.15 8.53 -3.32
N HIS A 46 -3.04 8.26 -2.37
CA HIS A 46 -2.65 7.76 -1.06
C HIS A 46 -1.91 6.40 -1.15
N ILE A 47 -2.41 5.47 -1.98
CA ILE A 47 -1.70 4.19 -2.24
C ILE A 47 -0.31 4.46 -2.83
N VAL A 48 -0.20 5.37 -3.80
CA VAL A 48 1.09 5.74 -4.41
C VAL A 48 2.07 6.26 -3.38
N ILE A 49 1.63 7.17 -2.50
CA ILE A 49 2.47 7.74 -1.45
C ILE A 49 2.94 6.66 -0.47
N CYS A 50 2.03 5.77 -0.03
CA CYS A 50 2.33 4.74 0.97
C CYS A 50 3.13 3.56 0.41
N SER A 51 3.22 3.41 -0.91
CA SER A 51 3.88 2.27 -1.57
C SER A 51 5.19 2.63 -2.29
N GLY A 52 5.78 3.79 -1.99
CA GLY A 52 6.99 4.26 -2.65
C GLY A 52 8.27 3.44 -2.37
N GLY A 53 8.23 2.50 -1.45
CA GLY A 53 9.33 1.63 -1.09
C GLY A 53 9.49 1.44 0.41
N VAL A 54 10.55 0.74 0.80
CA VAL A 54 10.94 0.53 2.20
C VAL A 54 12.05 1.52 2.56
N GLN A 55 11.88 2.24 3.67
CA GLN A 55 12.93 3.12 4.19
C GLN A 55 13.95 2.28 4.97
N ASP A 56 15.04 1.90 4.32
CA ASP A 56 16.03 0.96 4.84
C ASP A 56 17.48 1.39 4.60
N ASN A 57 17.75 2.70 4.70
CA ASN A 57 19.13 3.22 4.66
C ASN A 57 19.95 2.67 5.84
N LYS A 58 19.30 2.45 6.98
CA LYS A 58 19.87 1.78 8.14
C LYS A 58 19.18 0.44 8.34
N THR A 59 19.98 -0.61 8.51
CA THR A 59 19.47 -1.96 8.72
C THR A 59 20.16 -2.64 9.89
N GLY A 60 19.48 -3.63 10.48
CA GLY A 60 19.99 -4.43 11.58
C GLY A 60 19.51 -5.87 11.50
N ASP A 61 20.08 -6.72 12.35
CA ASP A 61 19.62 -8.09 12.50
C ASP A 61 18.34 -8.14 13.33
N ALA A 62 17.37 -8.94 12.92
CA ALA A 62 16.09 -8.99 13.61
C ALA A 62 16.15 -9.77 14.93
N GLY A 63 16.98 -10.80 15.02
CA GLY A 63 17.03 -11.69 16.19
C GLY A 63 15.72 -12.46 16.43
N ARG A 64 14.80 -12.46 15.47
CA ARG A 64 13.47 -13.09 15.48
C ARG A 64 13.08 -13.54 14.08
N ALA A 65 11.96 -14.25 13.95
CA ALA A 65 11.42 -14.59 12.63
C ALA A 65 11.08 -13.33 11.83
N CYS A 66 11.37 -13.34 10.54
CA CYS A 66 11.19 -12.17 9.68
C CYS A 66 9.72 -11.82 9.40
N ASP A 67 8.80 -12.71 9.73
CA ASP A 67 7.34 -12.62 9.56
C ASP A 67 6.58 -12.65 10.90
N GLU A 68 7.27 -12.46 12.02
CA GLU A 68 6.71 -12.58 13.38
C GLU A 68 5.50 -11.66 13.60
N ASN A 69 5.51 -10.46 13.02
CA ASN A 69 4.42 -9.50 13.15
C ASN A 69 3.33 -9.63 12.07
N LEU A 70 3.44 -10.60 11.16
CA LEU A 70 2.56 -10.66 9.98
C LEU A 70 1.08 -10.87 10.33
N ASP A 71 0.79 -11.72 11.30
CA ASP A 71 -0.60 -11.97 11.73
C ASP A 71 -1.23 -10.74 12.39
N GLN A 72 -0.44 -9.98 13.15
CA GLN A 72 -0.89 -8.72 13.73
C GLN A 72 -1.14 -7.65 12.65
N LEU A 73 -0.24 -7.54 11.66
CA LEU A 73 -0.45 -6.65 10.50
C LEU A 73 -1.73 -7.01 9.74
N ARG A 74 -1.97 -8.30 9.49
CA ARG A 74 -3.20 -8.77 8.85
C ARG A 74 -4.45 -8.41 9.66
N ALA A 75 -4.42 -8.64 10.97
CA ALA A 75 -5.54 -8.32 11.85
C ALA A 75 -5.91 -6.83 11.82
N ILE A 76 -4.91 -5.95 11.76
CA ILE A 76 -5.11 -4.49 11.70
C ILE A 76 -5.61 -4.05 10.32
N PHE A 77 -4.92 -4.41 9.25
CA PHE A 77 -5.16 -3.82 7.92
C PHE A 77 -6.28 -4.49 7.14
N LEU A 78 -6.63 -5.75 7.43
CA LEU A 78 -7.77 -6.43 6.82
C LEU A 78 -9.06 -6.30 7.63
N ASN A 79 -9.04 -5.65 8.79
CA ASN A 79 -10.25 -5.25 9.50
C ASN A 79 -10.89 -4.04 8.79
N MET A 80 -11.86 -4.29 7.91
CA MET A 80 -12.52 -3.25 7.11
C MET A 80 -13.53 -2.42 7.90
N GLU A 81 -13.88 -2.83 9.11
CA GLU A 81 -14.82 -2.11 9.99
C GLU A 81 -14.15 -0.93 10.71
N GLU A 82 -12.87 -1.04 11.03
CA GLU A 82 -12.10 0.05 11.64
C GLU A 82 -11.75 1.13 10.61
N LYS A 83 -12.11 2.36 10.91
CA LYS A 83 -11.71 3.54 10.14
C LYS A 83 -10.64 4.30 10.89
N SER A 84 -9.47 4.48 10.26
CA SER A 84 -8.41 5.35 10.75
C SER A 84 -8.22 6.54 9.81
N LYS A 85 -7.85 7.68 10.36
CA LYS A 85 -7.48 8.85 9.56
C LYS A 85 -6.03 8.71 9.10
N ALA A 86 -5.78 9.05 7.85
CA ALA A 86 -4.42 9.15 7.32
C ALA A 86 -3.64 10.23 8.08
N SER A 87 -2.37 9.97 8.35
CA SER A 87 -1.48 11.00 8.89
C SER A 87 -1.26 12.11 7.85
N PRO A 88 -0.92 13.35 8.28
CA PRO A 88 -0.70 14.46 7.35
C PRO A 88 0.28 14.16 6.21
N GLN A 89 1.32 13.36 6.49
CA GLN A 89 2.38 13.03 5.54
C GLN A 89 1.89 12.17 4.37
N VAL A 90 0.83 11.40 4.55
CA VAL A 90 0.27 10.49 3.54
C VAL A 90 -1.15 10.89 3.11
N THR A 91 -1.61 12.06 3.54
CA THR A 91 -2.89 12.62 3.11
C THR A 91 -2.79 13.04 1.62
N PRO A 92 -3.70 12.57 0.75
CA PRO A 92 -3.67 12.94 -0.66
C PRO A 92 -4.03 14.42 -0.87
N ARG A 93 -3.61 14.96 -2.00
CA ARG A 93 -3.95 16.33 -2.42
C ARG A 93 -5.45 16.43 -2.71
N GLN A 94 -5.91 17.67 -2.88
CA GLN A 94 -7.27 17.92 -3.37
C GLN A 94 -7.38 17.53 -4.86
N PRO A 95 -8.55 17.04 -5.33
CA PRO A 95 -8.76 16.76 -6.74
C PRO A 95 -8.69 18.05 -7.59
N PRO A 96 -8.43 17.97 -8.90
CA PRO A 96 -8.42 16.75 -9.69
C PRO A 96 -7.06 16.02 -9.69
N HIS A 97 -7.11 14.71 -9.90
CA HIS A 97 -5.93 13.85 -10.03
C HIS A 97 -5.80 13.33 -11.47
N PRO A 98 -4.59 13.28 -12.05
CA PRO A 98 -4.36 12.73 -13.36
C PRO A 98 -4.33 11.18 -13.30
N LYS A 99 -5.41 10.51 -13.70
CA LYS A 99 -5.55 9.05 -13.60
C LYS A 99 -4.38 8.28 -14.21
N ASN A 100 -4.02 8.59 -15.45
CA ASN A 100 -2.94 7.88 -16.14
C ASN A 100 -1.58 8.10 -15.45
N GLY A 101 -1.32 9.30 -14.94
CA GLY A 101 -0.09 9.59 -14.19
C GLY A 101 0.01 8.79 -12.89
N LEU A 102 -1.12 8.56 -12.19
CA LEU A 102 -1.16 7.72 -11.01
C LEU A 102 -1.02 6.23 -11.34
N ILE A 103 -1.59 5.76 -12.44
CA ILE A 103 -1.38 4.39 -12.93
C ILE A 103 0.10 4.14 -13.22
N ASP A 104 0.77 5.07 -13.92
CA ASP A 104 2.20 4.96 -14.19
C ASP A 104 3.05 4.93 -12.91
N GLN A 105 2.65 5.68 -11.89
CA GLN A 105 3.33 5.65 -10.58
C GLN A 105 3.10 4.33 -9.84
N LEU A 106 1.88 3.78 -9.88
CA LEU A 106 1.58 2.45 -9.30
C LEU A 106 2.42 1.35 -9.98
N GLU A 107 2.57 1.39 -11.30
CA GLU A 107 3.42 0.45 -12.04
C GLU A 107 4.90 0.57 -11.63
N ARG A 108 5.42 1.80 -11.52
CA ARG A 108 6.80 2.03 -11.03
C ARG A 108 6.98 1.52 -9.60
N ASN A 109 6.05 1.81 -8.71
CA ASN A 109 6.10 1.35 -7.32
C ASN A 109 6.06 -0.18 -7.24
N LYS A 110 5.13 -0.81 -7.97
CA LYS A 110 5.06 -2.28 -8.06
C LYS A 110 6.41 -2.88 -8.47
N ASN A 111 7.01 -2.39 -9.55
CA ASN A 111 8.28 -2.90 -10.06
C ASN A 111 9.42 -2.68 -9.05
N HIS A 112 9.43 -1.54 -8.36
CA HIS A 112 10.40 -1.26 -7.30
C HIS A 112 10.24 -2.21 -6.11
N LEU A 113 9.02 -2.45 -5.64
CA LEU A 113 8.76 -3.39 -4.54
C LEU A 113 9.13 -4.83 -4.93
N LEU A 114 8.88 -5.23 -6.18
CA LEU A 114 9.31 -6.54 -6.71
C LEU A 114 10.84 -6.65 -6.72
N SER A 115 11.57 -5.61 -7.12
CA SER A 115 13.05 -5.64 -7.08
C SER A 115 13.56 -5.79 -5.65
N ILE A 116 12.97 -5.09 -4.67
CA ILE A 116 13.33 -5.25 -3.25
C ILE A 116 13.07 -6.70 -2.81
N ALA A 117 11.90 -7.26 -3.14
CA ALA A 117 11.52 -8.61 -2.75
C ALA A 117 12.42 -9.71 -3.36
N MET A 118 12.99 -9.46 -4.54
CA MET A 118 13.86 -10.40 -5.25
C MET A 118 15.35 -10.27 -4.90
N GLU A 119 15.82 -9.03 -4.63
CA GLU A 119 17.25 -8.71 -4.61
C GLU A 119 17.79 -8.41 -3.20
N ARG A 120 16.91 -8.06 -2.24
CA ARG A 120 17.33 -7.66 -0.90
C ARG A 120 17.20 -8.80 0.12
N ASP A 121 18.01 -8.73 1.17
CA ASP A 121 17.83 -9.59 2.35
C ASP A 121 16.59 -9.15 3.13
N LEU A 122 15.51 -9.93 3.03
CA LEU A 122 14.21 -9.61 3.62
C LEU A 122 14.15 -9.83 5.14
N GLU A 123 15.15 -10.52 5.72
CA GLU A 123 15.22 -10.77 7.16
C GLU A 123 15.77 -9.59 7.96
N LYS A 124 16.39 -8.60 7.28
CA LYS A 124 16.92 -7.40 7.94
C LYS A 124 15.81 -6.46 8.42
N LEU A 125 15.99 -5.92 9.63
CA LEU A 125 15.19 -4.80 10.13
C LEU A 125 15.47 -3.53 9.33
N SER A 126 14.43 -2.76 9.05
CA SER A 126 14.47 -1.37 8.63
C SER A 126 14.54 -0.50 9.87
N LEU A 127 15.66 0.22 10.07
CA LEU A 127 15.90 1.00 11.30
C LEU A 127 15.65 2.50 11.13
N ASP A 128 15.20 2.94 9.96
CA ASP A 128 14.92 4.36 9.70
C ASP A 128 13.56 4.80 10.25
N MET A 129 12.62 3.88 10.45
CA MET A 129 11.29 4.18 10.95
C MET A 129 10.72 3.03 11.79
N GLU A 130 10.23 3.36 12.98
CA GLU A 130 9.45 2.43 13.80
C GLU A 130 8.00 2.35 13.33
N PHE A 131 7.46 1.15 13.31
CA PHE A 131 6.04 0.96 13.08
C PHE A 131 5.28 1.12 14.41
N PRO A 132 4.15 1.85 14.43
CA PRO A 132 3.41 2.07 15.67
C PRO A 132 3.07 0.77 16.39
N TYR A 133 3.39 0.69 17.68
CA TYR A 133 3.14 -0.45 18.58
C TYR A 133 3.89 -1.75 18.26
N MET A 134 4.69 -1.82 17.19
CA MET A 134 5.43 -3.01 16.77
C MET A 134 6.94 -2.82 16.75
N GLY A 135 7.43 -1.57 16.90
CA GLY A 135 8.85 -1.26 16.77
C GLY A 135 9.34 -1.39 15.32
N TYR A 136 10.59 -1.82 15.14
CA TYR A 136 11.16 -1.96 13.80
C TYR A 136 10.66 -3.23 13.12
N LEU A 137 10.18 -3.06 11.89
CA LEU A 137 9.76 -4.16 11.03
C LEU A 137 10.93 -4.66 10.16
N THR A 138 10.91 -5.94 9.84
CA THR A 138 11.78 -6.48 8.78
C THR A 138 11.36 -5.97 7.41
N ARG A 139 12.22 -6.08 6.40
CA ARG A 139 11.84 -5.78 5.02
C ARG A 139 10.66 -6.64 4.55
N TYR A 140 10.62 -7.90 4.97
CA TYR A 140 9.49 -8.79 4.67
C TYR A 140 8.18 -8.24 5.22
N GLU A 141 8.18 -7.83 6.48
CA GLU A 141 7.00 -7.26 7.15
C GLU A 141 6.58 -5.92 6.52
N TRP A 142 7.54 -5.04 6.15
CA TRP A 142 7.25 -3.79 5.45
C TRP A 142 6.59 -4.01 4.10
N LEU A 143 7.12 -4.92 3.28
CA LEU A 143 6.52 -5.26 1.98
C LEU A 143 5.14 -5.89 2.16
N SER A 144 4.97 -6.75 3.15
CA SER A 144 3.68 -7.35 3.50
C SER A 144 2.68 -6.29 3.96
N PHE A 145 3.09 -5.36 4.82
CA PHE A 145 2.27 -4.22 5.23
C PHE A 145 1.82 -3.39 4.03
N ILE A 146 2.71 -3.05 3.10
CA ILE A 146 2.36 -2.29 1.89
C ILE A 146 1.29 -3.03 1.08
N CYS A 147 1.40 -4.36 0.92
CA CYS A 147 0.37 -5.16 0.25
C CYS A 147 -0.97 -5.14 1.00
N LEU A 148 -0.98 -5.37 2.30
CA LEU A 148 -2.19 -5.40 3.12
C LEU A 148 -2.90 -4.02 3.13
N HIS A 149 -2.13 -2.95 3.26
CA HIS A 149 -2.62 -1.58 3.20
C HIS A 149 -3.22 -1.26 1.83
N THR A 150 -2.57 -1.69 0.75
CA THR A 150 -3.06 -1.52 -0.63
C THR A 150 -4.34 -2.33 -0.86
N GLN A 151 -4.45 -3.56 -0.35
CA GLN A 151 -5.68 -4.36 -0.39
C GLN A 151 -6.85 -3.68 0.32
N ARG A 152 -6.60 -3.09 1.49
CA ARG A 152 -7.59 -2.30 2.21
C ARG A 152 -8.14 -1.16 1.34
N HIS A 153 -7.25 -0.41 0.70
CA HIS A 153 -7.65 0.72 -0.15
C HIS A 153 -8.24 0.29 -1.50
N LEU A 154 -7.88 -0.87 -2.04
CA LEU A 154 -8.59 -1.47 -3.18
C LEU A 154 -10.06 -1.75 -2.83
N ASN A 155 -10.32 -2.27 -1.64
CA ASN A 155 -11.70 -2.46 -1.16
C ASN A 155 -12.44 -1.11 -1.03
N GLN A 156 -11.77 -0.07 -0.54
CA GLN A 156 -12.32 1.29 -0.48
C GLN A 156 -12.66 1.83 -1.88
N ILE A 157 -11.78 1.66 -2.88
CA ILE A 157 -12.05 2.05 -4.27
C ILE A 157 -13.31 1.35 -4.80
N ARG A 158 -13.42 0.04 -4.60
CA ARG A 158 -14.59 -0.74 -5.03
C ARG A 158 -15.90 -0.26 -4.38
N ASN A 159 -15.85 0.07 -3.09
CA ASN A 159 -16.99 0.64 -2.39
C ASN A 159 -17.39 2.01 -2.93
N ILE A 160 -16.42 2.87 -3.26
CA ILE A 160 -16.68 4.16 -3.91
C ILE A 160 -17.34 3.95 -5.28
N GLN A 161 -16.82 3.03 -6.11
CA GLN A 161 -17.40 2.74 -7.43
C GLN A 161 -18.86 2.32 -7.37
N GLN A 162 -19.30 1.65 -6.31
CA GLN A 162 -20.70 1.28 -6.11
C GLN A 162 -21.61 2.47 -5.76
N GLN A 163 -21.05 3.62 -5.40
CA GLN A 163 -21.77 4.84 -5.00
C GLN A 163 -21.79 5.91 -6.12
N LEU A 164 -21.07 5.69 -7.19
CA LEU A 164 -20.98 6.62 -8.34
C LEU A 164 -22.00 6.35 -9.41
#